data_8032cd947e71aa18a3a3d6b7ebf8095a
#
_entry.id   8032cd947e71aa18a3a3d6b7ebf8095a
#
_cell.length_a   1.000
_cell.length_b   1.000
_cell.length_c   1.000
_cell.angle_alpha   90.00
_cell.angle_beta   90.00
_cell.angle_gamma   90.00
#
_symmetry.space_group_name_H-M   'P 1'
#
loop_
_entity.id
_entity.type
_entity.pdbx_description
1 polymer ?
#
loop_
_entity_poly.entity_id
_entity_poly.type
_entity_poly.pdbx_seq_one_letter_code
_entity_poly.pdbx_strand_id
1 'polypeptide(L)'
;MQYMARYSSHIKATPAQAWAWMTSVESISKEMSPILRMTMPAGVKDLQSISFESGKPLFRSWFLLFKILPFDFSDFTLEKIEPEISFVEQSTMGSMRSWRHERRVEPANGGCLLIDELTFEPRFAGWLANKFVGIFFSHRHRQLLKYLGRAEMA
;
A
#
# COMPACT_ATOMS: atom_id res chain seq x y z
N MET A 1 -10.21 0.43 -19.25
CA MET A 1 -9.22 -0.66 -19.35
C MET A 1 -8.63 -0.94 -17.98
N GLN A 2 -8.54 -2.19 -17.63
CA GLN A 2 -8.02 -2.64 -16.33
C GLN A 2 -6.54 -2.98 -16.44
N TYR A 3 -5.78 -2.56 -15.44
CA TYR A 3 -4.35 -2.82 -15.34
C TYR A 3 -4.07 -3.72 -14.16
N MET A 4 -3.03 -4.53 -14.28
CA MET A 4 -2.56 -5.40 -13.20
C MET A 4 -1.06 -5.22 -13.03
N ALA A 5 -0.60 -5.22 -11.78
CA ALA A 5 0.82 -5.10 -11.46
C ALA A 5 1.16 -5.88 -10.20
N ARG A 6 2.39 -6.34 -10.10
CA ARG A 6 2.89 -7.06 -8.93
C ARG A 6 4.29 -6.59 -8.59
N TYR A 7 4.51 -6.33 -7.30
CA TYR A 7 5.81 -5.92 -6.77
C TYR A 7 6.14 -6.81 -5.58
N SER A 8 7.38 -7.26 -5.48
CA SER A 8 7.81 -8.09 -4.35
C SER A 8 9.20 -7.71 -3.90
N SER A 9 9.44 -7.84 -2.60
CA SER A 9 10.76 -7.61 -2.00
C SER A 9 11.05 -8.68 -0.97
N HIS A 10 12.25 -9.23 -1.03
CA HIS A 10 12.75 -10.18 -0.05
C HIS A 10 13.45 -9.39 1.05
N ILE A 11 12.82 -9.30 2.21
CA ILE A 11 13.27 -8.44 3.32
C ILE A 11 13.76 -9.28 4.51
N LYS A 12 14.64 -8.67 5.29
CA LYS A 12 15.25 -9.31 6.46
C LYS A 12 14.27 -9.51 7.62
N ALA A 13 13.18 -8.75 7.65
CA ALA A 13 12.22 -8.79 8.73
C ALA A 13 11.50 -10.14 8.82
N THR A 14 11.11 -10.50 10.04
CA THR A 14 10.21 -11.63 10.26
C THR A 14 8.82 -11.27 9.74
N PRO A 15 7.94 -12.27 9.48
CA PRO A 15 6.56 -11.96 9.11
C PRO A 15 5.84 -11.05 10.10
N ALA A 16 6.06 -11.21 11.39
CA ALA A 16 5.47 -10.35 12.42
C ALA A 16 5.99 -8.91 12.32
N GLN A 17 7.28 -8.72 12.12
CA GLN A 17 7.87 -7.39 11.93
C GLN A 17 7.39 -6.73 10.65
N ALA A 18 7.30 -7.49 9.57
CA ALA A 18 6.79 -7.00 8.29
C ALA A 18 5.32 -6.60 8.42
N TRP A 19 4.52 -7.39 9.11
CA TRP A 19 3.12 -7.09 9.37
C TRP A 19 2.95 -5.79 10.16
N ALA A 20 3.75 -5.61 11.22
CA ALA A 20 3.73 -4.38 12.00
C ALA A 20 4.07 -3.16 11.13
N TRP A 21 5.04 -3.29 10.24
CA TRP A 21 5.40 -2.24 9.29
C TRP A 21 4.27 -1.95 8.31
N MET A 22 3.71 -3.00 7.69
CA MET A 22 2.67 -2.88 6.66
C MET A 22 1.41 -2.18 7.16
N THR A 23 1.09 -2.33 8.42
CA THR A 23 -0.16 -1.82 9.01
C THR A 23 0.02 -0.51 9.76
N SER A 24 1.24 -0.08 10.01
CA SER A 24 1.55 1.18 10.69
C SER A 24 1.40 2.36 9.75
N VAL A 25 0.60 3.36 10.13
CA VAL A 25 0.43 4.59 9.36
C VAL A 25 1.76 5.33 9.19
N GLU A 26 2.58 5.37 10.24
CA GLU A 26 3.91 6.00 10.17
C GLU A 26 4.80 5.31 9.14
N SER A 27 4.83 3.98 9.14
CA SER A 27 5.64 3.21 8.20
C SER A 27 5.15 3.39 6.76
N ILE A 28 3.84 3.37 6.55
CA ILE A 28 3.25 3.60 5.24
C ILE A 28 3.65 4.99 4.72
N SER A 29 3.62 6.00 5.59
CA SER A 29 4.08 7.34 5.24
C SER A 29 5.55 7.37 4.82
N LYS A 30 6.40 6.62 5.51
CA LYS A 30 7.82 6.52 5.15
C LYS A 30 8.03 5.89 3.78
N GLU A 31 7.25 4.85 3.46
CA GLU A 31 7.31 4.24 2.13
C GLU A 31 6.89 5.19 1.02
N MET A 32 5.88 6.01 1.26
CA MET A 32 5.33 6.93 0.27
C MET A 32 6.18 8.19 0.08
N SER A 33 6.88 8.62 1.13
CA SER A 33 7.66 9.86 1.12
C SER A 33 8.86 9.78 0.19
N PRO A 34 9.23 10.84 -0.53
CA PRO A 34 8.59 12.16 -0.60
C PRO A 34 7.57 12.30 -1.72
N ILE A 35 7.24 11.22 -2.44
CA ILE A 35 6.38 11.31 -3.63
C ILE A 35 4.95 11.68 -3.24
N LEU A 36 4.37 10.96 -2.28
CA LEU A 36 3.01 11.20 -1.82
C LEU A 36 2.92 11.25 -0.30
N ARG A 37 1.93 11.96 0.17
CA ARG A 37 1.47 11.92 1.55
C ARG A 37 -0.03 11.60 1.53
N MET A 38 -0.44 10.65 2.36
CA MET A 38 -1.82 10.24 2.50
C MET A 38 -2.36 10.77 3.83
N THR A 39 -3.50 11.47 3.79
CA THR A 39 -4.12 11.94 5.03
C THR A 39 -4.88 10.80 5.71
N MET A 40 -4.88 10.81 7.03
CA MET A 40 -5.56 9.81 7.86
C MET A 40 -6.40 10.53 8.92
N PRO A 41 -7.53 9.92 9.35
CA PRO A 41 -8.29 10.47 10.48
C PRO A 41 -7.44 10.60 11.72
N ALA A 42 -7.71 11.62 12.54
CA ALA A 42 -7.01 11.82 13.81
C ALA A 42 -7.13 10.58 14.70
N GLY A 43 -6.02 10.17 15.30
CA GLY A 43 -5.99 9.02 16.21
C GLY A 43 -5.82 7.67 15.54
N VAL A 44 -5.87 7.58 14.22
CA VAL A 44 -5.61 6.32 13.50
C VAL A 44 -4.11 6.18 13.30
N LYS A 45 -3.50 5.23 14.01
CA LYS A 45 -2.06 4.95 13.92
C LYS A 45 -1.75 3.60 13.28
N ASP A 46 -2.74 2.72 13.23
CA ASP A 46 -2.58 1.34 12.80
C ASP A 46 -3.86 0.88 12.10
N LEU A 47 -3.71 0.22 10.95
CA LEU A 47 -4.86 -0.29 10.21
C LEU A 47 -5.60 -1.39 10.96
N GLN A 48 -4.91 -2.13 11.82
CA GLN A 48 -5.53 -3.21 12.60
C GLN A 48 -6.49 -2.67 13.68
N SER A 49 -6.31 -1.43 14.11
CA SER A 49 -7.15 -0.82 15.15
C SER A 49 -8.47 -0.28 14.61
N ILE A 50 -8.65 -0.25 13.30
CA ILE A 50 -9.86 0.26 12.67
C ILE A 50 -10.91 -0.84 12.65
N SER A 51 -12.09 -0.56 13.25
CA SER A 51 -13.26 -1.40 13.05
C SER A 51 -13.78 -1.21 11.64
N PHE A 52 -13.95 -2.29 10.89
CA PHE A 52 -14.44 -2.17 9.53
C PHE A 52 -15.46 -3.23 9.19
N GLU A 53 -16.35 -2.91 8.25
CA GLU A 53 -17.22 -3.87 7.59
C GLU A 53 -16.69 -4.04 6.17
N SER A 54 -16.53 -5.30 5.73
CA SER A 54 -16.00 -5.59 4.40
C SER A 54 -16.78 -4.87 3.31
N GLY A 55 -16.05 -4.16 2.45
CA GLY A 55 -16.63 -3.48 1.31
C GLY A 55 -17.30 -2.14 1.60
N LYS A 56 -17.28 -1.66 2.85
CA LYS A 56 -17.83 -0.34 3.19
C LYS A 56 -16.72 0.69 3.38
N PRO A 57 -16.84 1.88 2.74
CA PRO A 57 -15.85 2.93 2.93
C PRO A 57 -15.71 3.35 4.39
N LEU A 58 -14.47 3.50 4.85
CA LEU A 58 -14.15 3.87 6.23
C LEU A 58 -13.97 5.37 6.38
N PHE A 59 -13.26 5.98 5.44
CA PHE A 59 -12.97 7.41 5.44
C PHE A 59 -12.46 7.82 4.07
N ARG A 60 -12.49 9.13 3.79
CA ARG A 60 -11.85 9.68 2.60
C ARG A 60 -10.45 10.12 2.95
N SER A 61 -9.47 9.60 2.24
CA SER A 61 -8.08 9.99 2.36
C SER A 61 -7.68 10.83 1.16
N TRP A 62 -6.95 11.92 1.39
CA TRP A 62 -6.41 12.76 0.34
C TRP A 62 -4.95 12.41 0.10
N PHE A 63 -4.57 12.33 -1.16
CA PHE A 63 -3.18 12.16 -1.56
C PHE A 63 -2.60 13.52 -1.94
N LEU A 64 -1.50 13.88 -1.29
CA LEU A 64 -0.79 15.13 -1.53
C LEU A 64 0.51 14.83 -2.27
N LEU A 65 0.62 15.34 -3.51
CA LEU A 65 1.84 15.18 -4.31
C LEU A 65 2.96 16.01 -3.68
N PHE A 66 4.12 15.38 -3.49
CA PHE A 66 5.26 15.98 -2.80
C PHE A 66 4.88 16.54 -1.43
N LYS A 67 3.91 15.89 -0.76
CA LYS A 67 3.41 16.18 0.59
C LYS A 67 2.60 17.48 0.72
N ILE A 68 2.46 18.26 -0.34
CA ILE A 68 1.83 19.60 -0.23
C ILE A 68 0.70 19.84 -1.22
N LEU A 69 0.74 19.24 -2.41
CA LEU A 69 -0.21 19.53 -3.49
C LEU A 69 -1.32 18.49 -3.55
N PRO A 70 -2.59 18.86 -3.28
CA PRO A 70 -3.70 17.91 -3.43
C PRO A 70 -3.73 17.37 -4.85
N PHE A 71 -3.71 16.05 -4.97
CA PHE A 71 -3.54 15.38 -6.25
C PHE A 71 -4.69 14.42 -6.54
N ASP A 72 -5.14 13.68 -5.53
CA ASP A 72 -6.17 12.66 -5.67
C ASP A 72 -6.79 12.38 -4.30
N PHE A 73 -7.87 11.61 -4.28
CA PHE A 73 -8.45 11.12 -3.04
C PHE A 73 -8.86 9.66 -3.19
N SER A 74 -8.97 8.98 -2.06
CA SER A 74 -9.42 7.59 -1.99
C SER A 74 -10.54 7.49 -0.96
N ASP A 75 -11.65 6.89 -1.35
CA ASP A 75 -12.66 6.44 -0.39
C ASP A 75 -12.19 5.09 0.14
N PHE A 76 -11.33 5.16 1.15
CA PHE A 76 -10.58 4.02 1.66
C PHE A 76 -11.51 2.94 2.21
N THR A 77 -11.40 1.76 1.64
CA THR A 77 -12.29 0.63 1.95
C THR A 77 -11.43 -0.61 2.14
N LEU A 78 -11.60 -1.26 3.29
CA LEU A 78 -10.96 -2.55 3.54
C LEU A 78 -11.93 -3.67 3.23
N GLU A 79 -11.47 -4.67 2.51
CA GLU A 79 -12.24 -5.86 2.20
C GLU A 79 -11.90 -6.98 3.19
N LYS A 80 -10.62 -7.08 3.59
CA LYS A 80 -10.13 -8.19 4.39
C LYS A 80 -8.86 -7.81 5.14
N ILE A 81 -8.72 -8.30 6.36
CA ILE A 81 -7.46 -8.30 7.12
C ILE A 81 -7.26 -9.68 7.71
N GLU A 82 -6.13 -10.30 7.39
CA GLU A 82 -5.68 -11.55 8.01
C GLU A 82 -4.34 -11.27 8.70
N PRO A 83 -4.29 -11.14 10.05
CA PRO A 83 -3.07 -10.79 10.76
C PRO A 83 -1.88 -11.65 10.37
N GLU A 84 -0.75 -11.00 10.12
CA GLU A 84 0.53 -11.60 9.70
C GLU A 84 0.50 -12.31 8.35
N ILE A 85 -0.60 -12.17 7.60
CA ILE A 85 -0.76 -12.78 6.28
C ILE A 85 -0.99 -11.71 5.23
N SER A 86 -2.14 -11.01 5.29
CA SER A 86 -2.47 -10.04 4.26
C SER A 86 -3.56 -9.06 4.68
N PHE A 87 -3.63 -7.94 3.95
CA PHE A 87 -4.83 -7.12 3.92
C PHE A 87 -5.19 -6.79 2.49
N VAL A 88 -6.47 -6.55 2.24
CA VAL A 88 -6.98 -6.21 0.91
C VAL A 88 -7.78 -4.92 1.01
N GLU A 89 -7.38 -3.96 0.19
CA GLU A 89 -8.09 -2.70 -0.01
C GLU A 89 -8.83 -2.78 -1.34
N GLN A 90 -10.08 -2.36 -1.35
CA GLN A 90 -10.89 -2.25 -2.57
C GLN A 90 -11.61 -0.91 -2.54
N SER A 91 -10.92 0.11 -3.03
CA SER A 91 -11.38 1.49 -2.93
C SER A 91 -11.77 2.07 -4.28
N THR A 92 -12.56 3.14 -4.26
CA THR A 92 -12.69 4.04 -5.40
C THR A 92 -11.88 5.28 -5.12
N MET A 93 -11.36 5.89 -6.17
CA MET A 93 -10.53 7.10 -6.08
C MET A 93 -11.04 8.13 -7.07
N GLY A 94 -10.63 9.37 -6.88
CA GLY A 94 -10.91 10.42 -7.87
C GLY A 94 -10.39 10.06 -9.25
N SER A 95 -9.21 9.45 -9.33
CA SER A 95 -8.57 9.04 -10.57
C SER A 95 -8.88 7.62 -11.01
N MET A 96 -9.42 6.77 -10.13
CA MET A 96 -9.64 5.35 -10.39
C MET A 96 -11.09 4.95 -10.16
N ARG A 97 -11.69 4.26 -11.11
CA ARG A 97 -13.01 3.63 -10.91
C ARG A 97 -12.92 2.49 -9.91
N SER A 98 -11.81 1.77 -9.94
CA SER A 98 -11.55 0.63 -9.08
C SER A 98 -10.07 0.60 -8.74
N TRP A 99 -9.79 0.40 -7.48
CA TRP A 99 -8.42 0.24 -6.97
C TRP A 99 -8.43 -0.92 -5.99
N ARG A 100 -7.86 -2.05 -6.41
CA ARG A 100 -7.70 -3.21 -5.54
C ARG A 100 -6.22 -3.39 -5.25
N HIS A 101 -5.89 -3.41 -3.98
CA HIS A 101 -4.52 -3.58 -3.52
C HIS A 101 -4.49 -4.67 -2.45
N GLU A 102 -3.84 -5.78 -2.77
CA GLU A 102 -3.54 -6.80 -1.77
C GLU A 102 -2.09 -6.67 -1.38
N ARG A 103 -1.85 -6.57 -0.09
CA ARG A 103 -0.49 -6.57 0.45
C ARG A 103 -0.35 -7.78 1.37
N ARG A 104 0.60 -8.65 1.06
CA ARG A 104 0.76 -9.88 1.81
C ARG A 104 2.21 -10.19 2.14
N VAL A 105 2.39 -11.04 3.13
CA VAL A 105 3.69 -11.50 3.61
C VAL A 105 3.76 -13.01 3.50
N GLU A 106 4.84 -13.52 2.93
CA GLU A 106 5.09 -14.95 2.86
C GLU A 106 6.45 -15.25 3.50
N PRO A 107 6.54 -16.26 4.38
CA PRO A 107 7.83 -16.65 4.95
C PRO A 107 8.83 -17.03 3.84
N ALA A 108 10.08 -16.66 4.01
CA ALA A 108 11.15 -16.99 3.07
C ALA A 108 12.47 -17.09 3.82
N ASN A 109 13.46 -17.72 3.19
CA ASN A 109 14.78 -17.89 3.80
C ASN A 109 15.40 -16.53 4.14
N GLY A 110 15.83 -16.38 5.40
CA GLY A 110 16.47 -15.16 5.86
C GLY A 110 15.52 -14.01 6.18
N GLY A 111 14.20 -14.24 6.12
CA GLY A 111 13.20 -13.21 6.40
C GLY A 111 11.85 -13.55 5.81
N CYS A 112 11.33 -12.68 4.97
CA CYS A 112 10.05 -12.90 4.30
C CYS A 112 9.98 -12.17 2.96
N LEU A 113 8.97 -12.55 2.15
CA LEU A 113 8.61 -11.80 0.95
C LEU A 113 7.44 -10.90 1.28
N LEU A 114 7.55 -9.62 0.97
CA LEU A 114 6.45 -8.69 1.03
C LEU A 114 6.00 -8.43 -0.41
N ILE A 115 4.72 -8.70 -0.68
CA ILE A 115 4.18 -8.70 -2.04
C ILE A 115 3.00 -7.76 -2.12
N ASP A 116 3.05 -6.85 -3.10
CA ASP A 116 1.92 -6.00 -3.47
C ASP A 116 1.37 -6.45 -4.79
N GLU A 117 0.09 -6.77 -4.83
CA GLU A 117 -0.64 -7.06 -6.06
C GLU A 117 -1.72 -6.01 -6.27
N LEU A 118 -1.71 -5.42 -7.45
CA LEU A 118 -2.61 -4.33 -7.81
C LEU A 118 -3.47 -4.71 -9.00
N THR A 119 -4.75 -4.36 -8.91
CA THR A 119 -5.67 -4.41 -10.05
C THR A 119 -6.43 -3.09 -10.02
N PHE A 120 -6.33 -2.28 -11.07
CA PHE A 120 -6.92 -0.96 -11.05
C PHE A 120 -7.45 -0.55 -12.41
N GLU A 121 -8.45 0.33 -12.39
CA GLU A 121 -9.08 0.85 -13.59
C GLU A 121 -9.10 2.38 -13.52
N PRO A 122 -8.19 3.07 -14.25
CA PRO A 122 -8.19 4.52 -14.31
C PRO A 122 -9.42 5.07 -15.01
N ARG A 123 -9.91 6.23 -14.57
CA ARG A 123 -11.03 6.91 -15.21
C ARG A 123 -10.62 7.59 -16.51
N PHE A 124 -9.36 8.02 -16.60
CA PHE A 124 -8.80 8.70 -17.76
C PHE A 124 -7.30 8.51 -17.81
N ALA A 125 -6.68 8.78 -18.98
CA ALA A 125 -5.23 8.71 -19.17
C ALA A 125 -4.59 7.45 -18.59
N GLY A 126 -5.15 6.28 -18.95
CA GLY A 126 -4.75 5.00 -18.35
C GLY A 126 -3.25 4.72 -18.45
N TRP A 127 -2.63 5.02 -19.59
CA TRP A 127 -1.19 4.79 -19.78
C TRP A 127 -0.34 5.64 -18.82
N LEU A 128 -0.77 6.87 -18.55
CA LEU A 128 -0.06 7.74 -17.61
C LEU A 128 -0.26 7.28 -16.16
N ALA A 129 -1.49 6.90 -15.81
CA ALA A 129 -1.79 6.35 -14.49
C ALA A 129 -0.98 5.08 -14.23
N ASN A 130 -0.92 4.18 -15.20
CA ASN A 130 -0.14 2.95 -15.08
C ASN A 130 1.36 3.25 -14.88
N LYS A 131 1.90 4.21 -15.61
CA LYS A 131 3.29 4.62 -15.45
C LYS A 131 3.55 5.20 -14.07
N PHE A 132 2.67 6.06 -13.58
CA PHE A 132 2.79 6.66 -12.24
C PHE A 132 2.75 5.58 -11.15
N VAL A 133 1.80 4.65 -11.23
CA VAL A 133 1.69 3.54 -10.29
C VAL A 133 2.99 2.73 -10.25
N GLY A 134 3.56 2.44 -11.42
CA GLY A 134 4.83 1.72 -11.51
C GLY A 134 5.98 2.44 -10.82
N ILE A 135 6.12 3.73 -11.06
CA ILE A 135 7.15 4.56 -10.42
C ILE A 135 6.93 4.59 -8.90
N PHE A 136 5.70 4.80 -8.48
CA PHE A 136 5.37 4.93 -7.06
C PHE A 136 5.62 3.63 -6.27
N PHE A 137 5.13 2.50 -6.78
CA PHE A 137 5.34 1.22 -6.09
C PHE A 137 6.79 0.74 -6.16
N SER A 138 7.51 1.03 -7.23
CA SER A 138 8.95 0.76 -7.28
C SER A 138 9.69 1.56 -6.20
N HIS A 139 9.29 2.81 -6.00
CA HIS A 139 9.83 3.64 -4.92
C HIS A 139 9.49 3.04 -3.55
N ARG A 140 8.25 2.64 -3.33
CA ARG A 140 7.83 2.02 -2.06
C ARG A 140 8.66 0.78 -1.74
N HIS A 141 8.93 -0.07 -2.72
CA HIS A 141 9.74 -1.28 -2.51
C HIS A 141 11.21 -0.96 -2.26
N ARG A 142 11.75 0.09 -2.86
CA ARG A 142 13.10 0.57 -2.50
C ARG A 142 13.15 1.03 -1.04
N GLN A 143 12.11 1.73 -0.58
CA GLN A 143 12.02 2.16 0.81
C GLN A 143 11.88 0.98 1.78
N LEU A 144 11.11 -0.04 1.41
CA LEU A 144 11.03 -1.28 2.19
C LEU A 144 12.42 -1.89 2.41
N LEU A 145 13.20 -2.02 1.34
CA LEU A 145 14.55 -2.57 1.42
C LEU A 145 15.48 -1.69 2.25
N LYS A 146 15.29 -0.37 2.18
CA LYS A 146 16.07 0.59 2.97
C LYS A 146 15.79 0.46 4.47
N TYR A 147 14.51 0.40 4.85
CA TYR A 147 14.12 0.39 6.26
C TYR A 147 14.16 -0.99 6.90
N LEU A 148 13.82 -2.04 6.16
CA LEU A 148 13.74 -3.40 6.70
C LEU A 148 14.92 -4.29 6.30
N GLY A 149 15.76 -3.82 5.39
CA GLY A 149 16.94 -4.56 4.95
C GLY A 149 16.59 -5.63 3.90
N ARG A 150 17.56 -5.88 3.02
CA ARG A 150 17.45 -6.96 2.03
C ARG A 150 17.88 -8.27 2.70
N ALA A 151 17.05 -9.30 2.55
CA ALA A 151 17.43 -10.63 3.04
C ALA A 151 18.60 -11.19 2.23
N GLU A 152 19.51 -11.84 2.93
CA GLU A 152 20.63 -12.53 2.28
C GLU A 152 20.14 -13.90 1.83
N MET A 153 20.40 -14.21 0.56
CA MET A 153 20.16 -15.54 0.00
C MET A 153 21.33 -16.41 0.39
N ALA A 154 21.07 -17.40 1.22
CA ALA A 154 22.11 -18.36 1.61
C ALA A 154 22.50 -19.24 0.42
#